data_89618a7dd8421c3988fe199799ee8d76
#
_entry.id   89618a7dd8421c3988fe199799ee8d76
#
_cell.length_a   1.000
_cell.length_b   1.000
_cell.length_c   1.000
_cell.angle_alpha   90.00
_cell.angle_beta   90.00
_cell.angle_gamma   90.00
#
_symmetry.space_group_name_H-M   'P 1'
#
loop_
_entity.id
_entity.type
_entity.pdbx_description
1 polymer ?
#
loop_
_entity_poly.entity_id
_entity_poly.type
_entity_poly.pdbx_seq_one_letter_code
_entity_poly.pdbx_strand_id
1 'polypeptide(L)'
;MKLHRFIVENMEQILREWVSFARSIQPGNMTPKDLRDHAEEMLRTIATDLATPQTELEQSEKSKGHQPRLEADTAAEIHADCRLNSGFSIDLLASEYRALRASVLRLWFEDNQCSSKEQAEELIRFNEAVDQALAESIARYTESIILSQDIFLGVLGHDLRDPLNSIGAAAQFLTQVGDPDSRPVTLGSRIYTSVLRMTKMLDNLLNFTQSRIGGGLKISASYVDLAQISKDVVEEFRLSHPDRMIHNDVDGNCTGNWDAGRLSQAYQNLISNALQYGSLDEAVVVLTKDYGDHIVFTVQNHGVPIPEENHRKIFDLMHRVSHIEVERNMKKNLGLGLYIVREIVTAHQGSISVSSTAEKGTTFRVQLPKNHSVAPDKNVAAE
;
A
#
# COMPACT_ATOMS: atom_id res chain seq x y z
N MET A 1 -16.05 20.21 34.81
CA MET A 1 -14.61 20.22 34.36
C MET A 1 -14.55 20.81 32.97
N LYS A 2 -13.53 21.66 32.68
CA LYS A 2 -13.31 22.20 31.34
C LYS A 2 -12.94 21.11 30.32
N LEU A 3 -13.43 21.21 29.10
CA LEU A 3 -13.31 20.16 28.08
C LEU A 3 -11.85 19.81 27.73
N HIS A 4 -10.95 20.80 27.62
CA HIS A 4 -9.52 20.52 27.37
C HIS A 4 -8.85 19.70 28.48
N ARG A 5 -9.20 19.95 29.75
CA ARG A 5 -8.71 19.15 30.88
C ARG A 5 -9.30 17.74 30.87
N PHE A 6 -10.60 17.65 30.59
CA PHE A 6 -11.27 16.36 30.46
C PHE A 6 -10.60 15.47 29.41
N ILE A 7 -10.30 16.00 28.22
CA ILE A 7 -9.61 15.25 27.17
C ILE A 7 -8.27 14.71 27.66
N VAL A 8 -7.45 15.55 28.33
CA VAL A 8 -6.14 15.12 28.82
C VAL A 8 -6.25 14.07 29.93
N GLU A 9 -7.16 14.27 30.89
CA GLU A 9 -7.33 13.37 32.04
C GLU A 9 -7.98 12.02 31.64
N ASN A 10 -8.83 11.99 30.61
CA ASN A 10 -9.53 10.80 30.14
C ASN A 10 -8.99 10.25 28.80
N MET A 11 -7.77 10.65 28.42
CA MET A 11 -7.14 10.29 27.14
C MET A 11 -7.22 8.79 26.84
N GLU A 12 -6.85 7.95 27.80
CA GLU A 12 -6.84 6.49 27.63
C GLU A 12 -8.23 5.87 27.43
N GLN A 13 -9.25 6.46 28.00
CA GLN A 13 -10.62 5.99 27.82
C GLN A 13 -11.14 6.36 26.44
N ILE A 14 -10.89 7.60 26.01
CA ILE A 14 -11.27 8.11 24.69
C ILE A 14 -10.57 7.27 23.59
N LEU A 15 -9.26 7.04 23.72
CA LEU A 15 -8.49 6.25 22.76
C LEU A 15 -8.92 4.79 22.69
N ARG A 16 -9.32 4.17 23.80
CA ARG A 16 -9.87 2.79 23.79
C ARG A 16 -11.15 2.68 22.97
N GLU A 17 -12.08 3.60 23.14
CA GLU A 17 -13.31 3.62 22.36
C GLU A 17 -13.03 3.85 20.88
N TRP A 18 -12.16 4.81 20.59
CA TRP A 18 -11.81 5.15 19.21
C TRP A 18 -11.09 3.99 18.50
N VAL A 19 -10.11 3.33 19.15
CA VAL A 19 -9.43 2.14 18.60
C VAL A 19 -10.43 1.00 18.37
N SER A 20 -11.40 0.80 19.27
CA SER A 20 -12.44 -0.19 19.09
C SER A 20 -13.28 0.09 17.85
N PHE A 21 -13.66 1.35 17.63
CA PHE A 21 -14.39 1.77 16.43
C PHE A 21 -13.52 1.62 15.17
N ALA A 22 -12.30 2.16 15.17
CA ALA A 22 -11.39 2.09 14.02
C ALA A 22 -11.13 0.65 13.58
N ARG A 23 -11.00 -0.28 14.55
CA ARG A 23 -10.88 -1.71 14.27
C ARG A 23 -12.11 -2.31 13.58
N SER A 24 -13.30 -1.82 13.89
CA SER A 24 -14.54 -2.33 13.30
C SER A 24 -14.72 -1.94 11.84
N ILE A 25 -14.04 -0.88 11.38
CA ILE A 25 -14.15 -0.34 10.02
C ILE A 25 -12.88 -0.51 9.18
N GLN A 26 -11.79 -1.00 9.77
CA GLN A 26 -10.51 -1.12 9.07
C GLN A 26 -10.59 -2.08 7.87
N PRO A 27 -10.00 -1.72 6.72
CA PRO A 27 -9.99 -2.58 5.54
C PRO A 27 -8.96 -3.71 5.59
N GLY A 28 -8.04 -3.69 6.56
CA GLY A 28 -6.93 -4.65 6.68
C GLY A 28 -6.62 -5.03 8.13
N ASN A 29 -5.50 -5.72 8.35
CA ASN A 29 -5.12 -6.25 9.66
C ASN A 29 -4.12 -5.33 10.37
N MET A 30 -4.51 -4.10 10.71
CA MET A 30 -3.69 -3.17 11.46
C MET A 30 -3.58 -3.59 12.94
N THR A 31 -2.41 -3.40 13.53
CA THR A 31 -2.25 -3.64 14.96
C THR A 31 -2.95 -2.53 15.78
N PRO A 32 -3.36 -2.81 17.03
CA PRO A 32 -3.90 -1.77 17.92
C PRO A 32 -2.96 -0.57 18.09
N LYS A 33 -1.66 -0.79 17.99
CA LYS A 33 -0.64 0.24 18.06
C LYS A 33 -0.71 1.15 16.83
N ASP A 34 -0.78 0.57 15.63
CA ASP A 34 -0.87 1.33 14.38
C ASP A 34 -2.19 2.11 14.26
N LEU A 35 -3.28 1.56 14.81
CA LEU A 35 -4.56 2.26 14.89
C LEU A 35 -4.50 3.46 15.84
N ARG A 36 -3.80 3.34 16.97
CA ARG A 36 -3.71 4.37 18.01
C ARG A 36 -2.76 5.51 17.65
N ASP A 37 -1.72 5.26 16.84
CA ASP A 37 -0.42 5.94 16.75
C ASP A 37 -0.51 7.49 16.70
N HIS A 38 -1.45 8.06 15.95
CA HIS A 38 -1.56 9.52 15.82
C HIS A 38 -2.80 10.12 16.51
N ALA A 39 -3.72 9.30 16.98
CA ALA A 39 -4.95 9.78 17.62
C ALA A 39 -4.66 10.50 18.94
N GLU A 40 -3.68 10.04 19.69
CA GLU A 40 -3.26 10.68 20.93
C GLU A 40 -2.70 12.07 20.65
N GLU A 41 -1.85 12.21 19.63
CA GLU A 41 -1.25 13.48 19.26
C GLU A 41 -2.30 14.47 18.72
N MET A 42 -3.23 14.00 17.91
CA MET A 42 -4.39 14.80 17.45
C MET A 42 -5.22 15.32 18.65
N LEU A 43 -5.56 14.45 19.60
CA LEU A 43 -6.31 14.84 20.79
C LEU A 43 -5.53 15.84 21.67
N ARG A 44 -4.21 15.69 21.80
CA ARG A 44 -3.34 16.65 22.50
C ARG A 44 -3.33 18.00 21.78
N THR A 45 -3.23 18.01 20.47
CA THR A 45 -3.30 19.23 19.65
C THR A 45 -4.63 19.95 19.84
N ILE A 46 -5.75 19.22 19.75
CA ILE A 46 -7.09 19.75 20.01
C ILE A 46 -7.22 20.31 21.46
N ALA A 47 -6.74 19.57 22.44
CA ALA A 47 -6.80 20.04 23.85
C ALA A 47 -5.96 21.29 24.07
N THR A 48 -4.79 21.41 23.41
CA THR A 48 -3.91 22.59 23.48
C THR A 48 -4.60 23.79 22.82
N ASP A 49 -5.20 23.61 21.66
CA ASP A 49 -5.96 24.64 20.97
C ASP A 49 -7.12 25.16 21.82
N LEU A 50 -7.86 24.27 22.47
CA LEU A 50 -8.95 24.63 23.41
C LEU A 50 -8.45 25.40 24.64
N ALA A 51 -7.27 25.10 25.11
CA ALA A 51 -6.66 25.77 26.28
C ALA A 51 -6.13 27.17 25.92
N THR A 52 -5.80 27.42 24.65
CA THR A 52 -5.21 28.67 24.17
C THR A 52 -6.31 29.75 24.02
N PRO A 53 -6.19 30.92 24.65
CA PRO A 53 -7.12 32.04 24.42
C PRO A 53 -7.05 32.50 22.96
N GLN A 54 -8.20 32.68 22.33
CA GLN A 54 -8.32 33.17 20.96
C GLN A 54 -9.12 34.48 20.96
N THR A 55 -8.73 35.41 20.11
CA THR A 55 -9.51 36.60 19.84
C THR A 55 -10.67 36.28 18.89
N GLU A 56 -11.72 37.10 18.86
CA GLU A 56 -12.86 36.94 17.92
C GLU A 56 -12.40 36.91 16.46
N LEU A 57 -11.33 37.67 16.13
CA LEU A 57 -10.76 37.69 14.79
C LEU A 57 -10.09 36.37 14.43
N GLU A 58 -9.25 35.84 15.31
CA GLU A 58 -8.57 34.55 15.14
C GLU A 58 -9.56 33.40 15.00
N GLN A 59 -10.61 33.40 15.80
CA GLN A 59 -11.69 32.42 15.72
C GLN A 59 -12.44 32.53 14.38
N SER A 60 -12.73 33.76 13.92
CA SER A 60 -13.37 33.98 12.61
C SER A 60 -12.48 33.55 11.45
N GLU A 61 -11.19 33.81 11.48
CA GLU A 61 -10.27 33.35 10.42
C GLU A 61 -10.08 31.83 10.43
N LYS A 62 -10.03 31.22 11.61
CA LYS A 62 -9.99 29.76 11.78
C LYS A 62 -11.24 29.09 11.22
N SER A 63 -12.41 29.62 11.53
CA SER A 63 -13.69 29.07 11.03
C SER A 63 -13.83 29.15 9.50
N LYS A 64 -13.07 30.04 8.84
CA LYS A 64 -13.01 30.19 7.38
C LYS A 64 -11.89 29.36 6.74
N GLY A 65 -11.08 28.67 7.51
CA GLY A 65 -9.95 27.89 7.00
C GLY A 65 -8.73 28.72 6.55
N HIS A 66 -8.62 29.98 7.01
CA HIS A 66 -7.55 30.92 6.64
C HIS A 66 -6.35 30.89 7.58
N GLN A 67 -6.12 29.81 8.30
CA GLN A 67 -4.92 29.68 9.13
C GLN A 67 -3.67 29.50 8.26
N PRO A 68 -2.52 30.14 8.61
CA PRO A 68 -1.26 29.90 7.91
C PRO A 68 -0.83 28.44 8.12
N ARG A 69 -0.44 27.77 7.04
CA ARG A 69 0.15 26.44 7.12
C ARG A 69 1.46 26.49 7.92
N LEU A 70 1.63 25.55 8.84
CA LEU A 70 2.90 25.34 9.56
C LEU A 70 3.91 24.69 8.60
N GLU A 71 5.21 24.93 8.82
CA GLU A 71 6.27 24.28 8.02
C GLU A 71 6.35 22.76 8.25
N ALA A 72 5.86 22.27 9.39
CA ALA A 72 5.83 20.84 9.73
C ALA A 72 4.42 20.28 9.55
N ASP A 73 4.34 19.02 9.10
CA ASP A 73 3.08 18.30 8.97
C ASP A 73 2.36 18.21 10.32
N THR A 74 1.05 18.46 10.32
CA THR A 74 0.22 18.35 11.52
C THR A 74 -0.06 16.88 11.86
N ALA A 75 -0.45 16.59 13.11
CA ALA A 75 -0.87 15.24 13.51
C ALA A 75 -2.03 14.73 12.66
N ALA A 76 -2.91 15.62 12.20
CA ALA A 76 -4.03 15.30 11.30
C ALA A 76 -3.55 14.93 9.89
N GLU A 77 -2.55 15.62 9.35
CA GLU A 77 -1.95 15.31 8.05
C GLU A 77 -1.20 13.98 8.08
N ILE A 78 -0.40 13.72 9.13
CA ILE A 78 0.30 12.45 9.32
C ILE A 78 -0.70 11.30 9.46
N HIS A 79 -1.78 11.50 10.22
CA HIS A 79 -2.87 10.53 10.34
C HIS A 79 -3.49 10.20 8.97
N ALA A 80 -3.74 11.20 8.14
CA ALA A 80 -4.30 11.01 6.81
C ALA A 80 -3.39 10.16 5.91
N ASP A 81 -2.07 10.43 5.91
CA ASP A 81 -1.10 9.65 5.13
C ASP A 81 -1.03 8.20 5.62
N CYS A 82 -1.04 7.96 6.94
CA CYS A 82 -1.07 6.61 7.51
C CYS A 82 -2.34 5.85 7.13
N ARG A 83 -3.51 6.51 7.14
CA ARG A 83 -4.78 5.89 6.75
C ARG A 83 -4.84 5.60 5.26
N LEU A 84 -4.38 6.54 4.41
CA LEU A 84 -4.27 6.33 2.97
C LEU A 84 -3.38 5.12 2.65
N ASN A 85 -2.20 5.03 3.28
CA ASN A 85 -1.25 3.92 3.07
C ASN A 85 -1.79 2.58 3.61
N SER A 86 -2.71 2.61 4.57
CA SER A 86 -3.39 1.43 5.12
C SER A 86 -4.67 1.06 4.39
N GLY A 87 -4.98 1.73 3.26
CA GLY A 87 -6.14 1.43 2.42
C GLY A 87 -7.49 1.97 2.93
N PHE A 88 -7.48 2.86 3.92
CA PHE A 88 -8.70 3.57 4.32
C PHE A 88 -9.15 4.49 3.19
N SER A 89 -10.46 4.48 2.91
CA SER A 89 -11.08 5.47 2.04
C SER A 89 -11.35 6.77 2.81
N ILE A 90 -11.60 7.86 2.07
CA ILE A 90 -11.86 9.17 2.68
C ILE A 90 -13.12 9.19 3.55
N ASP A 91 -14.13 8.38 3.23
CA ASP A 91 -15.35 8.24 4.01
C ASP A 91 -15.11 7.49 5.32
N LEU A 92 -14.21 6.48 5.34
CA LEU A 92 -13.76 5.81 6.54
C LEU A 92 -12.93 6.75 7.43
N LEU A 93 -12.02 7.53 6.85
CA LEU A 93 -11.28 8.57 7.55
C LEU A 93 -12.23 9.59 8.22
N ALA A 94 -13.22 10.11 7.48
CA ALA A 94 -14.22 11.02 8.03
C ALA A 94 -15.07 10.36 9.15
N SER A 95 -15.32 9.06 9.04
CA SER A 95 -16.06 8.29 10.06
C SER A 95 -15.27 8.15 11.36
N GLU A 96 -13.93 8.04 11.30
CA GLU A 96 -13.06 8.05 12.48
C GLU A 96 -13.18 9.38 13.24
N TYR A 97 -13.14 10.52 12.55
CA TYR A 97 -13.32 11.84 13.17
C TYR A 97 -14.71 12.01 13.80
N ARG A 98 -15.74 11.50 13.15
CA ARG A 98 -17.10 11.48 13.70
C ARG A 98 -17.18 10.65 14.99
N ALA A 99 -16.57 9.48 14.99
CA ALA A 99 -16.53 8.60 16.16
C ALA A 99 -15.74 9.26 17.30
N LEU A 100 -14.57 9.86 17.00
CA LEU A 100 -13.77 10.60 17.98
C LEU A 100 -14.58 11.69 18.66
N ARG A 101 -15.24 12.54 17.86
CA ARG A 101 -16.13 13.60 18.34
C ARG A 101 -17.22 13.05 19.27
N ALA A 102 -17.92 12.02 18.80
CA ALA A 102 -19.01 11.40 19.56
C ALA A 102 -18.54 10.79 20.89
N SER A 103 -17.40 10.12 20.91
CA SER A 103 -16.84 9.51 22.13
C SER A 103 -16.44 10.59 23.15
N VAL A 104 -15.73 11.63 22.73
CA VAL A 104 -15.33 12.72 23.61
C VAL A 104 -16.54 13.40 24.23
N LEU A 105 -17.54 13.76 23.41
CA LEU A 105 -18.72 14.49 23.90
C LEU A 105 -19.58 13.62 24.80
N ARG A 106 -19.80 12.35 24.47
CA ARG A 106 -20.57 11.43 25.31
C ARG A 106 -19.94 11.28 26.69
N LEU A 107 -18.65 10.98 26.74
CA LEU A 107 -17.92 10.81 28.01
C LEU A 107 -17.89 12.10 28.81
N TRP A 108 -17.75 13.25 28.16
CA TRP A 108 -17.73 14.56 28.83
C TRP A 108 -19.08 14.89 29.44
N PHE A 109 -20.21 14.61 28.76
CA PHE A 109 -21.55 14.85 29.27
C PHE A 109 -21.97 13.87 30.38
N GLU A 110 -21.46 12.65 30.39
CA GLU A 110 -21.66 11.71 31.51
C GLU A 110 -21.06 12.24 32.82
N ASP A 111 -19.95 12.96 32.74
CA ASP A 111 -19.24 13.54 33.91
C ASP A 111 -19.77 14.95 34.29
N ASN A 112 -20.51 15.63 33.42
CA ASN A 112 -20.93 17.01 33.61
C ASN A 112 -22.43 17.21 33.38
N GLN A 113 -23.22 17.35 34.47
CA GLN A 113 -24.68 17.51 34.42
C GLN A 113 -25.18 18.97 34.28
N CYS A 114 -24.33 19.97 34.06
CA CYS A 114 -24.72 21.38 34.01
C CYS A 114 -24.65 21.95 32.59
N SER A 115 -25.67 22.69 32.19
CA SER A 115 -25.71 23.48 30.94
C SER A 115 -25.39 24.94 31.27
N SER A 116 -24.15 25.38 31.07
CA SER A 116 -23.75 26.80 31.19
C SER A 116 -23.38 27.38 29.82
N LYS A 117 -23.42 28.72 29.71
CA LYS A 117 -22.97 29.42 28.49
C LYS A 117 -21.52 29.09 28.15
N GLU A 118 -20.67 28.98 29.18
CA GLU A 118 -19.26 28.63 29.03
C GLU A 118 -19.05 27.23 28.45
N GLN A 119 -19.92 26.26 28.81
CA GLN A 119 -19.87 24.91 28.21
C GLN A 119 -20.28 24.93 26.74
N ALA A 120 -21.25 25.76 26.36
CA ALA A 120 -21.61 25.93 24.96
C ALA A 120 -20.48 26.52 24.12
N GLU A 121 -19.74 27.49 24.65
CA GLU A 121 -18.56 28.07 24.01
C GLU A 121 -17.43 27.03 23.86
N GLU A 122 -17.15 26.23 24.89
CA GLU A 122 -16.18 25.13 24.83
C GLU A 122 -16.58 24.07 23.78
N LEU A 123 -17.86 23.73 23.69
CA LEU A 123 -18.39 22.80 22.71
C LEU A 123 -18.22 23.31 21.26
N ILE A 124 -18.51 24.60 21.02
CA ILE A 124 -18.32 25.22 19.70
C ILE A 124 -16.85 25.14 19.31
N ARG A 125 -15.93 25.56 20.19
CA ARG A 125 -14.49 25.53 19.93
C ARG A 125 -13.97 24.11 19.68
N PHE A 126 -14.48 23.13 20.43
CA PHE A 126 -14.12 21.72 20.22
C PHE A 126 -14.56 21.23 18.83
N ASN A 127 -15.78 21.55 18.41
CA ASN A 127 -16.26 21.18 17.10
C ASN A 127 -15.41 21.84 16.00
N GLU A 128 -15.10 23.13 16.14
CA GLU A 128 -14.22 23.86 15.22
C GLU A 128 -12.83 23.21 15.13
N ALA A 129 -12.23 22.80 16.25
CA ALA A 129 -10.93 22.14 16.26
C ALA A 129 -10.95 20.76 15.61
N VAL A 130 -12.01 19.97 15.82
CA VAL A 130 -12.17 18.66 15.15
C VAL A 130 -12.44 18.83 13.66
N ASP A 131 -13.25 19.81 13.27
CA ASP A 131 -13.54 20.10 11.87
C ASP A 131 -12.30 20.62 11.12
N GLN A 132 -11.45 21.41 11.79
CA GLN A 132 -10.15 21.84 11.26
C GLN A 132 -9.22 20.63 11.02
N ALA A 133 -9.06 19.76 12.00
CA ALA A 133 -8.24 18.56 11.86
C ALA A 133 -8.75 17.62 10.75
N LEU A 134 -10.08 17.50 10.63
CA LEU A 134 -10.69 16.76 9.53
C LEU A 134 -10.41 17.41 8.17
N ALA A 135 -10.52 18.74 8.07
CA ALA A 135 -10.24 19.47 6.83
C ALA A 135 -8.77 19.33 6.41
N GLU A 136 -7.82 19.41 7.35
CA GLU A 136 -6.39 19.17 7.11
C GLU A 136 -6.15 17.74 6.63
N SER A 137 -6.74 16.74 7.28
CA SER A 137 -6.64 15.34 6.86
C SER A 137 -7.20 15.10 5.46
N ILE A 138 -8.36 15.69 5.13
CA ILE A 138 -8.96 15.55 3.80
C ILE A 138 -8.08 16.23 2.74
N ALA A 139 -7.57 17.42 3.02
CA ALA A 139 -6.68 18.15 2.10
C ALA A 139 -5.41 17.33 1.82
N ARG A 140 -4.75 16.83 2.86
CA ARG A 140 -3.54 15.99 2.74
C ARG A 140 -3.82 14.69 2.00
N TYR A 141 -4.91 13.99 2.35
CA TYR A 141 -5.33 12.77 1.68
C TYR A 141 -5.53 12.99 0.17
N THR A 142 -6.19 14.09 -0.20
CA THR A 142 -6.45 14.45 -1.60
C THR A 142 -5.15 14.81 -2.32
N GLU A 143 -4.27 15.60 -1.70
CA GLU A 143 -2.97 15.98 -2.24
C GLU A 143 -2.09 14.75 -2.49
N SER A 144 -2.03 13.82 -1.54
CA SER A 144 -1.26 12.57 -1.66
C SER A 144 -1.78 11.68 -2.79
N ILE A 145 -3.11 11.63 -3.02
CA ILE A 145 -3.70 10.92 -4.17
C ILE A 145 -3.29 11.59 -5.48
N ILE A 146 -3.44 12.92 -5.60
CA ILE A 146 -3.11 13.66 -6.81
C ILE A 146 -1.63 13.51 -7.13
N LEU A 147 -0.75 13.69 -6.15
CA LEU A 147 0.69 13.50 -6.32
C LEU A 147 1.02 12.08 -6.78
N SER A 148 0.39 11.07 -6.20
CA SER A 148 0.57 9.67 -6.62
C SER A 148 0.12 9.45 -8.07
N GLN A 149 -0.98 10.09 -8.50
CA GLN A 149 -1.46 10.01 -9.88
C GLN A 149 -0.51 10.71 -10.85
N ASP A 150 -0.01 11.90 -10.52
CA ASP A 150 0.90 12.66 -11.36
C ASP A 150 2.26 11.95 -11.54
N ILE A 151 2.83 11.43 -10.46
CA ILE A 151 4.05 10.62 -10.50
C ILE A 151 3.82 9.38 -11.37
N PHE A 152 2.69 8.69 -11.17
CA PHE A 152 2.32 7.52 -11.93
C PHE A 152 2.18 7.79 -13.43
N LEU A 153 1.48 8.86 -13.82
CA LEU A 153 1.33 9.28 -15.23
C LEU A 153 2.68 9.68 -15.84
N GLY A 154 3.54 10.35 -15.09
CA GLY A 154 4.89 10.72 -15.53
C GLY A 154 5.77 9.51 -15.81
N VAL A 155 5.81 8.55 -14.89
CA VAL A 155 6.59 7.30 -15.04
C VAL A 155 6.02 6.43 -16.18
N LEU A 156 4.69 6.31 -16.28
CA LEU A 156 4.03 5.60 -17.37
C LEU A 156 4.38 6.20 -18.74
N GLY A 157 4.31 7.53 -18.86
CA GLY A 157 4.65 8.22 -20.10
C GLY A 157 6.07 7.94 -20.56
N HIS A 158 7.03 7.88 -19.64
CA HIS A 158 8.40 7.52 -19.93
C HIS A 158 8.56 6.04 -20.30
N ASP A 159 8.03 5.14 -19.48
CA ASP A 159 8.26 3.70 -19.60
C ASP A 159 7.45 3.05 -20.74
N LEU A 160 6.36 3.68 -21.20
CA LEU A 160 5.66 3.31 -22.43
C LEU A 160 6.36 3.86 -23.68
N ARG A 161 7.02 5.02 -23.59
CA ARG A 161 7.73 5.62 -24.72
C ARG A 161 8.91 4.76 -25.18
N ASP A 162 9.63 4.12 -24.26
CA ASP A 162 10.80 3.29 -24.58
C ASP A 162 10.43 2.09 -25.48
N PRO A 163 9.44 1.22 -25.15
CA PRO A 163 9.03 0.13 -26.05
C PRO A 163 8.40 0.63 -27.35
N LEU A 164 7.64 1.76 -27.32
CA LEU A 164 7.12 2.37 -28.55
C LEU A 164 8.25 2.86 -29.46
N ASN A 165 9.28 3.50 -28.93
CA ASN A 165 10.48 3.91 -29.68
C ASN A 165 11.18 2.68 -30.28
N SER A 166 11.28 1.58 -29.53
CA SER A 166 11.88 0.33 -29.99
C SER A 166 11.08 -0.31 -31.14
N ILE A 167 9.75 -0.31 -31.04
CA ILE A 167 8.84 -0.78 -32.11
C ILE A 167 8.98 0.14 -33.32
N GLY A 168 8.94 1.46 -33.13
CA GLY A 168 9.08 2.46 -34.18
C GLY A 168 10.40 2.34 -34.93
N ALA A 169 11.52 2.22 -34.20
CA ALA A 169 12.85 2.03 -34.78
C ALA A 169 12.95 0.71 -35.56
N ALA A 170 12.39 -0.38 -35.05
CA ALA A 170 12.37 -1.66 -35.76
C ALA A 170 11.50 -1.60 -37.04
N ALA A 171 10.34 -0.96 -36.97
CA ALA A 171 9.47 -0.75 -38.14
C ALA A 171 10.14 0.14 -39.21
N GLN A 172 10.77 1.23 -38.79
CA GLN A 172 11.49 2.14 -39.69
C GLN A 172 12.66 1.42 -40.39
N PHE A 173 13.39 0.57 -39.64
CA PHE A 173 14.49 -0.20 -40.21
C PHE A 173 14.01 -1.22 -41.23
N LEU A 174 12.87 -1.87 -40.98
CA LEU A 174 12.23 -2.80 -41.97
C LEU A 174 11.87 -2.10 -43.28
N THR A 175 11.52 -0.81 -43.23
CA THR A 175 11.17 -0.04 -44.44
C THR A 175 12.39 0.46 -45.21
N GLN A 176 13.59 0.51 -44.58
CA GLN A 176 14.80 1.07 -45.19
C GLN A 176 15.77 0.01 -45.74
N VAL A 177 15.64 -1.25 -45.35
CA VAL A 177 16.62 -2.30 -45.72
C VAL A 177 15.97 -3.33 -46.65
N GLY A 178 16.40 -3.28 -47.90
CA GLY A 178 15.89 -4.08 -49.00
C GLY A 178 16.43 -5.50 -49.15
N ASP A 179 17.03 -6.13 -48.12
CA ASP A 179 17.51 -7.53 -48.18
C ASP A 179 16.76 -8.41 -47.19
N PRO A 180 15.93 -9.36 -47.71
CA PRO A 180 14.98 -10.10 -46.84
C PRO A 180 15.57 -11.15 -45.89
N ASP A 181 16.80 -11.64 -46.13
CA ASP A 181 17.15 -12.98 -45.61
C ASP A 181 17.94 -13.06 -44.29
N SER A 182 18.45 -11.97 -43.71
CA SER A 182 19.27 -12.10 -42.49
C SER A 182 18.80 -11.33 -41.25
N ARG A 183 17.88 -10.41 -41.37
CA ARG A 183 17.47 -9.51 -40.27
C ARG A 183 16.00 -9.53 -39.81
N PRO A 184 15.03 -10.10 -40.50
CA PRO A 184 13.60 -10.09 -40.13
C PRO A 184 13.35 -10.78 -38.78
N VAL A 185 14.04 -11.88 -38.52
CA VAL A 185 13.87 -12.66 -37.26
C VAL A 185 14.29 -11.87 -36.04
N THR A 186 15.45 -11.20 -36.09
CA THR A 186 15.95 -10.37 -35.00
C THR A 186 15.05 -9.16 -34.72
N LEU A 187 14.51 -8.53 -35.76
CA LEU A 187 13.60 -7.39 -35.65
C LEU A 187 12.23 -7.83 -35.13
N GLY A 188 11.71 -8.94 -35.65
CA GLY A 188 10.47 -9.54 -35.15
C GLY A 188 10.55 -9.87 -33.67
N SER A 189 11.66 -10.44 -33.21
CA SER A 189 11.92 -10.73 -31.81
C SER A 189 11.95 -9.47 -30.94
N ARG A 190 12.58 -8.38 -31.41
CA ARG A 190 12.61 -7.09 -30.68
C ARG A 190 11.23 -6.45 -30.59
N ILE A 191 10.45 -6.47 -31.67
CA ILE A 191 9.06 -5.98 -31.69
C ILE A 191 8.23 -6.79 -30.70
N TYR A 192 8.30 -8.11 -30.76
CA TYR A 192 7.57 -9.01 -29.87
C TYR A 192 7.90 -8.77 -28.40
N THR A 193 9.18 -8.68 -28.05
CA THR A 193 9.65 -8.39 -26.70
C THR A 193 9.13 -7.02 -26.18
N SER A 194 9.10 -6.01 -27.08
CA SER A 194 8.57 -4.69 -26.75
C SER A 194 7.06 -4.73 -26.49
N VAL A 195 6.31 -5.48 -27.29
CA VAL A 195 4.87 -5.69 -27.10
C VAL A 195 4.59 -6.38 -25.77
N LEU A 196 5.29 -7.47 -25.45
CA LEU A 196 5.14 -8.17 -24.16
C LEU A 196 5.40 -7.23 -22.96
N ARG A 197 6.43 -6.38 -23.09
CA ARG A 197 6.75 -5.38 -22.06
C ARG A 197 5.62 -4.36 -21.89
N MET A 198 5.05 -3.85 -22.98
CA MET A 198 3.92 -2.93 -22.94
C MET A 198 2.67 -3.58 -22.32
N THR A 199 2.36 -4.81 -22.68
CA THR A 199 1.24 -5.56 -22.10
C THR A 199 1.39 -5.67 -20.57
N LYS A 200 2.59 -6.05 -20.10
CA LYS A 200 2.87 -6.13 -18.67
C LYS A 200 2.72 -4.78 -17.96
N MET A 201 3.07 -3.68 -18.61
CA MET A 201 2.88 -2.32 -18.07
C MET A 201 1.40 -1.96 -17.99
N LEU A 202 0.59 -2.30 -19.01
CA LEU A 202 -0.85 -2.08 -19.01
C LEU A 202 -1.55 -2.90 -17.90
N ASP A 203 -1.15 -4.14 -17.72
CA ASP A 203 -1.69 -4.99 -16.65
C ASP A 203 -1.37 -4.42 -15.25
N ASN A 204 -0.16 -3.93 -15.07
CA ASN A 204 0.23 -3.26 -13.84
C ASN A 204 -0.59 -1.98 -13.59
N LEU A 205 -0.87 -1.20 -14.64
CA LEU A 205 -1.71 -0.01 -14.59
C LEU A 205 -3.15 -0.35 -14.20
N LEU A 206 -3.74 -1.34 -14.84
CA LEU A 206 -5.09 -1.78 -14.54
C LEU A 206 -5.24 -2.27 -13.11
N ASN A 207 -4.29 -3.06 -12.62
CA ASN A 207 -4.26 -3.51 -11.24
C ASN A 207 -4.14 -2.36 -10.25
N PHE A 208 -3.31 -1.35 -10.56
CA PHE A 208 -3.18 -0.15 -9.76
C PHE A 208 -4.48 0.66 -9.70
N THR A 209 -5.12 0.91 -10.84
CA THR A 209 -6.37 1.67 -10.87
C THR A 209 -7.50 0.94 -10.15
N GLN A 210 -7.59 -0.39 -10.28
CA GLN A 210 -8.59 -1.21 -9.58
C GLN A 210 -8.39 -1.18 -8.05
N SER A 211 -7.16 -1.25 -7.56
CA SER A 211 -6.89 -1.22 -6.11
C SER A 211 -7.28 0.12 -5.46
N ARG A 212 -7.24 1.23 -6.21
CA ARG A 212 -7.52 2.57 -5.69
C ARG A 212 -8.97 3.04 -5.83
N ILE A 213 -9.66 2.66 -6.90
CA ILE A 213 -11.01 3.17 -7.20
C ILE A 213 -12.10 2.35 -6.51
N GLY A 214 -11.84 1.10 -6.13
CA GLY A 214 -12.85 0.14 -5.68
C GLY A 214 -12.77 -0.35 -4.23
N GLY A 215 -11.98 0.29 -3.35
CA GLY A 215 -11.88 -0.18 -1.95
C GLY A 215 -11.06 -1.45 -1.78
N GLY A 216 -10.03 -1.67 -2.63
CA GLY A 216 -9.12 -2.81 -2.59
C GLY A 216 -9.16 -3.72 -3.81
N LEU A 217 -8.17 -4.58 -3.93
CA LEU A 217 -8.08 -5.53 -5.03
C LEU A 217 -9.16 -6.61 -4.89
N LYS A 218 -10.07 -6.73 -5.87
CA LYS A 218 -11.03 -7.82 -5.90
C LYS A 218 -10.33 -9.14 -6.21
N ILE A 219 -10.64 -10.17 -5.43
CA ILE A 219 -10.13 -11.53 -5.61
C ILE A 219 -11.28 -12.50 -5.89
N SER A 220 -11.02 -13.50 -6.75
CA SER A 220 -11.93 -14.60 -7.02
C SER A 220 -11.38 -15.87 -6.37
N ALA A 221 -11.65 -16.04 -5.08
CA ALA A 221 -11.11 -17.13 -4.32
C ALA A 221 -11.72 -18.47 -4.72
N SER A 222 -10.88 -19.48 -4.87
CA SER A 222 -11.23 -20.88 -5.11
C SER A 222 -10.26 -21.79 -4.36
N TYR A 223 -10.62 -23.07 -4.23
CA TYR A 223 -9.73 -24.04 -3.61
C TYR A 223 -8.57 -24.38 -4.56
N VAL A 224 -7.35 -24.00 -4.17
CA VAL A 224 -6.15 -24.12 -4.99
C VAL A 224 -4.97 -24.68 -4.21
N ASP A 225 -3.98 -25.22 -4.92
CA ASP A 225 -2.72 -25.73 -4.37
C ASP A 225 -1.57 -24.75 -4.73
N LEU A 226 -1.00 -24.09 -3.72
CA LEU A 226 0.14 -23.18 -3.91
C LEU A 226 1.41 -23.92 -4.33
N ALA A 227 1.53 -25.20 -4.02
CA ALA A 227 2.65 -26.03 -4.47
C ALA A 227 2.67 -26.13 -6.00
N GLN A 228 1.49 -26.36 -6.60
CA GLN A 228 1.36 -26.41 -8.06
C GLN A 228 1.62 -25.04 -8.69
N ILE A 229 1.05 -23.96 -8.13
CA ILE A 229 1.29 -22.59 -8.63
C ILE A 229 2.78 -22.24 -8.58
N SER A 230 3.46 -22.53 -7.45
CA SER A 230 4.89 -22.29 -7.30
C SER A 230 5.71 -23.07 -8.35
N LYS A 231 5.37 -24.34 -8.57
CA LYS A 231 6.03 -25.20 -9.57
C LYS A 231 5.87 -24.65 -10.98
N ASP A 232 4.65 -24.30 -11.38
CA ASP A 232 4.36 -23.81 -12.73
C ASP A 232 5.10 -22.50 -13.02
N VAL A 233 5.09 -21.57 -12.07
CA VAL A 233 5.80 -20.29 -12.21
C VAL A 233 7.32 -20.49 -12.25
N VAL A 234 7.87 -21.34 -11.40
CA VAL A 234 9.33 -21.61 -11.40
C VAL A 234 9.78 -22.27 -12.69
N GLU A 235 9.01 -23.21 -13.24
CA GLU A 235 9.32 -23.83 -14.53
C GLU A 235 9.29 -22.81 -15.70
N GLU A 236 8.32 -21.88 -15.70
CA GLU A 236 8.29 -20.77 -16.67
C GLU A 236 9.58 -19.93 -16.62
N PHE A 237 10.03 -19.60 -15.41
CA PHE A 237 11.27 -18.83 -15.23
C PHE A 237 12.54 -19.63 -15.59
N ARG A 238 12.59 -20.93 -15.32
CA ARG A 238 13.71 -21.79 -15.75
C ARG A 238 13.83 -21.85 -17.27
N LEU A 239 12.71 -21.96 -17.97
CA LEU A 239 12.69 -21.95 -19.43
C LEU A 239 13.13 -20.59 -20.02
N SER A 240 12.73 -19.49 -19.41
CA SER A 240 13.06 -18.16 -19.89
C SER A 240 14.45 -17.64 -19.44
N HIS A 241 15.04 -18.26 -18.41
CA HIS A 241 16.36 -17.91 -17.85
C HIS A 241 17.20 -19.17 -17.63
N PRO A 242 17.61 -19.88 -18.70
CA PRO A 242 18.30 -21.17 -18.59
C PRO A 242 19.66 -21.08 -17.87
N ASP A 243 20.28 -19.90 -17.88
CA ASP A 243 21.56 -19.66 -17.20
C ASP A 243 21.41 -19.32 -15.69
N ARG A 244 20.20 -19.33 -15.16
CA ARG A 244 19.93 -19.00 -13.75
C ARG A 244 19.49 -20.22 -12.96
N MET A 245 20.12 -20.44 -11.80
CA MET A 245 19.71 -21.49 -10.87
C MET A 245 18.50 -21.02 -10.05
N ILE A 246 17.39 -21.78 -10.11
CA ILE A 246 16.18 -21.52 -9.31
C ILE A 246 15.81 -22.84 -8.62
N HIS A 247 15.87 -22.85 -7.28
CA HIS A 247 15.41 -23.96 -6.45
C HIS A 247 13.96 -23.71 -6.03
N ASN A 248 13.15 -24.77 -6.03
CA ASN A 248 11.76 -24.70 -5.57
C ASN A 248 11.52 -25.89 -4.63
N ASP A 249 11.30 -25.59 -3.36
CA ASP A 249 11.03 -26.56 -2.32
C ASP A 249 9.62 -26.37 -1.75
N VAL A 250 8.93 -27.48 -1.51
CA VAL A 250 7.57 -27.48 -0.95
C VAL A 250 7.54 -28.43 0.25
N ASP A 251 6.96 -27.97 1.36
CA ASP A 251 6.85 -28.75 2.60
C ASP A 251 5.39 -28.68 3.12
N GLY A 252 4.75 -29.85 3.20
CA GLY A 252 3.40 -30.01 3.72
C GLY A 252 2.29 -29.88 2.68
N ASN A 253 1.04 -29.77 3.16
CA ASN A 253 -0.15 -29.62 2.33
C ASN A 253 -0.47 -28.14 2.07
N CYS A 254 -0.08 -27.64 0.92
CA CYS A 254 -0.17 -26.23 0.55
C CYS A 254 -1.51 -25.85 -0.12
N THR A 255 -2.60 -26.53 0.24
CA THR A 255 -3.95 -26.22 -0.28
C THR A 255 -4.72 -25.23 0.60
N GLY A 256 -5.56 -24.41 -0.02
CA GLY A 256 -6.40 -23.44 0.65
C GLY A 256 -7.31 -22.67 -0.33
N ASN A 257 -8.02 -21.68 0.19
CA ASN A 257 -9.00 -20.91 -0.58
C ASN A 257 -8.42 -19.55 -0.99
N TRP A 258 -7.95 -19.41 -2.23
CA TRP A 258 -7.29 -18.21 -2.73
C TRP A 258 -7.58 -17.97 -4.22
N ASP A 259 -7.16 -16.81 -4.73
CA ASP A 259 -7.17 -16.50 -6.18
C ASP A 259 -5.85 -16.97 -6.81
N ALA A 260 -5.93 -18.05 -7.58
CA ALA A 260 -4.77 -18.66 -8.23
C ALA A 260 -4.01 -17.69 -9.15
N GLY A 261 -4.74 -16.91 -9.96
CA GLY A 261 -4.14 -15.94 -10.89
C GLY A 261 -3.38 -14.83 -10.17
N ARG A 262 -3.96 -14.30 -9.09
CA ARG A 262 -3.32 -13.27 -8.28
C ARG A 262 -2.10 -13.80 -7.53
N LEU A 263 -2.16 -15.01 -6.97
CA LEU A 263 -0.99 -15.59 -6.31
C LEU A 263 0.11 -15.99 -7.28
N SER A 264 -0.23 -16.49 -8.46
CA SER A 264 0.74 -16.69 -9.55
C SER A 264 1.46 -15.35 -9.87
N GLN A 265 0.73 -14.25 -9.98
CA GLN A 265 1.30 -12.92 -10.17
C GLN A 265 2.23 -12.49 -9.03
N ALA A 266 1.89 -12.81 -7.79
CA ALA A 266 2.75 -12.52 -6.63
C ALA A 266 4.07 -13.29 -6.71
N TYR A 267 4.04 -14.60 -6.98
CA TYR A 267 5.24 -15.40 -7.22
C TYR A 267 6.08 -14.84 -8.36
N GLN A 268 5.47 -14.54 -9.51
CA GLN A 268 6.16 -13.96 -10.68
C GLN A 268 6.88 -12.65 -10.34
N ASN A 269 6.24 -11.75 -9.60
CA ASN A 269 6.84 -10.49 -9.22
C ASN A 269 8.03 -10.67 -8.26
N LEU A 270 7.91 -11.56 -7.27
CA LEU A 270 8.99 -11.81 -6.32
C LEU A 270 10.17 -12.53 -6.98
N ILE A 271 9.92 -13.56 -7.82
CA ILE A 271 10.97 -14.29 -8.53
C ILE A 271 11.66 -13.36 -9.56
N SER A 272 10.89 -12.56 -10.30
CA SER A 272 11.45 -11.57 -11.22
C SER A 272 12.36 -10.57 -10.52
N ASN A 273 11.98 -10.08 -9.34
CA ASN A 273 12.82 -9.22 -8.50
C ASN A 273 14.09 -9.95 -8.05
N ALA A 274 13.97 -11.19 -7.58
CA ALA A 274 15.11 -11.98 -7.13
C ALA A 274 16.13 -12.24 -8.26
N LEU A 275 15.65 -12.49 -9.47
CA LEU A 275 16.51 -12.66 -10.66
C LEU A 275 17.16 -11.35 -11.11
N GLN A 276 16.45 -10.22 -10.97
CA GLN A 276 16.94 -8.90 -11.39
C GLN A 276 18.01 -8.35 -10.45
N TYR A 277 17.79 -8.50 -9.12
CA TYR A 277 18.65 -7.90 -8.09
C TYR A 277 19.62 -8.90 -7.45
N GLY A 278 19.43 -10.19 -7.73
CA GLY A 278 20.28 -11.26 -7.23
C GLY A 278 21.56 -11.42 -8.04
N SER A 279 22.60 -11.92 -7.37
CA SER A 279 23.86 -12.34 -8.00
C SER A 279 23.61 -13.40 -9.09
N LEU A 280 24.38 -13.36 -10.16
CA LEU A 280 24.29 -14.35 -11.24
C LEU A 280 24.80 -15.73 -10.81
N ASP A 281 25.74 -15.76 -9.89
CA ASP A 281 26.42 -16.99 -9.44
C ASP A 281 25.68 -17.71 -8.30
N GLU A 282 24.63 -17.07 -7.75
CA GLU A 282 23.86 -17.60 -6.63
C GLU A 282 22.45 -17.99 -7.04
N ALA A 283 21.95 -19.08 -6.46
CA ALA A 283 20.60 -19.55 -6.73
C ALA A 283 19.53 -18.65 -6.13
N VAL A 284 18.42 -18.50 -6.84
CA VAL A 284 17.16 -18.03 -6.26
C VAL A 284 16.45 -19.20 -5.61
N VAL A 285 16.06 -19.07 -4.35
CA VAL A 285 15.39 -20.14 -3.59
C VAL A 285 13.95 -19.75 -3.32
N VAL A 286 13.03 -20.56 -3.79
CA VAL A 286 11.58 -20.45 -3.52
C VAL A 286 11.22 -21.58 -2.57
N LEU A 287 10.61 -21.24 -1.43
CA LEU A 287 10.15 -22.23 -0.46
C LEU A 287 8.68 -21.95 -0.15
N THR A 288 7.83 -22.98 -0.23
CA THR A 288 6.42 -22.94 0.18
C THR A 288 6.19 -23.95 1.28
N LYS A 289 5.73 -23.50 2.44
CA LYS A 289 5.59 -24.33 3.64
C LYS A 289 4.26 -24.18 4.33
N ASP A 290 3.71 -25.32 4.73
CA ASP A 290 2.48 -25.42 5.51
C ASP A 290 2.78 -25.29 7.01
N TYR A 291 2.02 -24.43 7.71
CA TYR A 291 2.04 -24.26 9.16
C TYR A 291 0.70 -24.63 9.81
N GLY A 292 -0.20 -25.32 9.08
CA GLY A 292 -1.48 -25.80 9.55
C GLY A 292 -2.62 -24.83 9.27
N ASP A 293 -2.68 -23.72 9.96
CA ASP A 293 -3.71 -22.67 9.80
C ASP A 293 -3.36 -21.63 8.69
N HIS A 294 -2.08 -21.53 8.35
CA HIS A 294 -1.58 -20.64 7.31
C HIS A 294 -0.46 -21.28 6.50
N ILE A 295 -0.21 -20.74 5.33
CA ILE A 295 0.93 -21.09 4.49
C ILE A 295 1.88 -19.90 4.44
N VAL A 296 3.17 -20.23 4.46
CA VAL A 296 4.23 -19.26 4.23
C VAL A 296 4.96 -19.63 2.96
N PHE A 297 5.09 -18.67 2.03
CA PHE A 297 6.06 -18.81 0.98
C PHE A 297 7.14 -17.73 1.04
N THR A 298 8.36 -18.09 0.67
CA THR A 298 9.51 -17.20 0.65
C THR A 298 10.20 -17.24 -0.70
N VAL A 299 10.73 -16.10 -1.12
CA VAL A 299 11.63 -15.98 -2.26
C VAL A 299 12.91 -15.31 -1.76
N GLN A 300 14.04 -16.01 -1.88
CA GLN A 300 15.34 -15.57 -1.41
C GLN A 300 16.33 -15.45 -2.56
N ASN A 301 17.16 -14.42 -2.52
CA ASN A 301 18.28 -14.22 -3.42
C ASN A 301 19.47 -13.60 -2.67
N HIS A 302 20.67 -13.82 -3.16
CA HIS A 302 21.86 -13.10 -2.72
C HIS A 302 22.12 -11.91 -3.67
N GLY A 303 22.46 -10.75 -3.11
CA GLY A 303 22.70 -9.52 -3.85
C GLY A 303 23.01 -8.37 -2.91
N VAL A 304 22.95 -7.13 -3.42
CA VAL A 304 23.16 -5.94 -2.59
C VAL A 304 22.04 -5.86 -1.54
N PRO A 305 22.37 -5.75 -0.24
CA PRO A 305 21.37 -5.69 0.81
C PRO A 305 20.49 -4.44 0.71
N ILE A 306 19.23 -4.61 1.07
CA ILE A 306 18.28 -3.49 1.20
C ILE A 306 18.51 -2.86 2.58
N PRO A 307 18.78 -1.54 2.69
CA PRO A 307 18.90 -0.86 3.98
C PRO A 307 17.65 -1.02 4.84
N GLU A 308 17.81 -1.20 6.15
CA GLU A 308 16.71 -1.48 7.07
C GLU A 308 15.61 -0.40 7.05
N GLU A 309 16.03 0.86 6.91
CA GLU A 309 15.13 2.03 6.76
C GLU A 309 14.20 1.94 5.55
N ASN A 310 14.56 1.12 4.55
CA ASN A 310 13.78 0.92 3.33
C ASN A 310 12.90 -0.35 3.38
N HIS A 311 13.03 -1.22 4.38
CA HIS A 311 12.28 -2.48 4.44
C HIS A 311 10.76 -2.31 4.41
N ARG A 312 10.23 -1.22 4.98
CA ARG A 312 8.80 -0.88 4.89
C ARG A 312 8.49 -0.17 3.57
N LYS A 313 9.35 0.77 3.18
CA LYS A 313 9.12 1.67 2.04
C LYS A 313 9.17 0.97 0.67
N ILE A 314 9.89 -0.14 0.52
CA ILE A 314 9.98 -0.87 -0.76
C ILE A 314 8.64 -1.44 -1.24
N PHE A 315 7.66 -1.57 -0.35
CA PHE A 315 6.29 -1.96 -0.70
C PHE A 315 5.40 -0.77 -1.04
N ASP A 316 5.87 0.47 -0.84
CA ASP A 316 5.12 1.66 -1.18
C ASP A 316 5.19 1.93 -2.68
N LEU A 317 4.20 2.66 -3.16
CA LEU A 317 4.07 2.98 -4.57
C LEU A 317 5.32 3.69 -5.10
N MET A 318 5.93 3.14 -6.17
CA MET A 318 7.08 3.72 -6.86
C MET A 318 8.33 3.98 -6.00
N HIS A 319 8.39 3.41 -4.80
CA HIS A 319 9.59 3.53 -3.99
C HIS A 319 10.73 2.71 -4.61
N ARG A 320 11.86 3.34 -4.82
CA ARG A 320 13.10 2.72 -5.31
C ARG A 320 14.24 3.04 -4.36
N VAL A 321 15.03 2.03 -4.03
CA VAL A 321 16.27 2.26 -3.28
C VAL A 321 17.34 2.74 -4.27
N SER A 322 17.74 4.01 -4.13
CA SER A 322 18.78 4.63 -5.00
C SER A 322 20.16 4.17 -4.57
N HIS A 323 20.75 3.20 -5.26
CA HIS A 323 22.19 2.93 -5.20
C HIS A 323 22.84 3.34 -6.53
N ILE A 324 23.81 4.23 -6.45
CA ILE A 324 24.42 5.02 -7.55
C ILE A 324 25.08 4.18 -8.66
N GLU A 325 25.45 2.93 -8.42
CA GLU A 325 26.19 2.10 -9.40
C GLU A 325 25.34 1.15 -10.26
N VAL A 326 24.07 0.96 -9.95
CA VAL A 326 23.18 0.00 -10.66
C VAL A 326 22.31 0.70 -11.73
N GLU A 327 22.45 2.01 -11.91
CA GLU A 327 21.57 2.83 -12.75
C GLU A 327 21.46 2.43 -14.23
N ARG A 328 22.47 1.78 -14.81
CA ARG A 328 22.45 1.46 -16.26
C ARG A 328 21.52 0.32 -16.66
N ASN A 329 21.22 -0.62 -15.73
CA ASN A 329 20.30 -1.75 -15.98
C ASN A 329 18.94 -1.60 -15.29
N MET A 330 18.81 -0.66 -14.33
CA MET A 330 17.61 -0.46 -13.49
C MET A 330 16.46 0.30 -14.16
N LYS A 331 16.66 0.87 -15.37
CA LYS A 331 15.62 1.64 -16.09
C LYS A 331 14.41 0.80 -16.57
N LYS A 332 14.35 -0.50 -16.27
CA LYS A 332 13.40 -1.40 -16.94
C LYS A 332 12.09 -1.66 -16.20
N ASN A 333 11.93 -1.35 -14.92
CA ASN A 333 10.71 -1.69 -14.16
C ASN A 333 10.12 -0.47 -13.43
N LEU A 334 8.78 -0.35 -13.45
CA LEU A 334 7.96 0.72 -12.86
C LEU A 334 8.05 0.85 -11.31
N GLY A 335 8.71 -0.08 -10.62
CA GLY A 335 8.70 -0.13 -9.14
C GLY A 335 7.33 -0.52 -8.56
N LEU A 336 6.42 -1.07 -9.39
CA LEU A 336 5.07 -1.47 -9.00
C LEU A 336 5.00 -2.92 -8.51
N GLY A 337 6.00 -3.75 -8.80
CA GLY A 337 5.93 -5.19 -8.54
C GLY A 337 5.71 -5.54 -7.07
N LEU A 338 6.47 -4.94 -6.15
CA LEU A 338 6.32 -5.18 -4.71
C LEU A 338 5.05 -4.56 -4.13
N TYR A 339 4.64 -3.41 -4.62
CA TYR A 339 3.35 -2.81 -4.29
C TYR A 339 2.20 -3.77 -4.66
N ILE A 340 2.20 -4.31 -5.90
CA ILE A 340 1.19 -5.27 -6.35
C ILE A 340 1.19 -6.53 -5.49
N VAL A 341 2.36 -7.04 -5.09
CA VAL A 341 2.44 -8.20 -4.18
C VAL A 341 1.78 -7.88 -2.84
N ARG A 342 2.04 -6.70 -2.25
CA ARG A 342 1.41 -6.27 -1.01
C ARG A 342 -0.11 -6.20 -1.16
N GLU A 343 -0.63 -5.60 -2.24
CA GLU A 343 -2.07 -5.50 -2.49
C GLU A 343 -2.73 -6.89 -2.65
N ILE A 344 -2.08 -7.81 -3.39
CA ILE A 344 -2.55 -9.18 -3.53
C ILE A 344 -2.59 -9.88 -2.18
N VAL A 345 -1.52 -9.80 -1.40
CA VAL A 345 -1.41 -10.45 -0.09
C VAL A 345 -2.42 -9.87 0.90
N THR A 346 -2.60 -8.57 0.91
CA THR A 346 -3.60 -7.88 1.76
C THR A 346 -5.02 -8.29 1.39
N ALA A 347 -5.34 -8.37 0.10
CA ALA A 347 -6.65 -8.84 -0.37
C ALA A 347 -6.95 -10.30 0.08
N HIS A 348 -5.91 -11.12 0.24
CA HIS A 348 -6.00 -12.47 0.79
C HIS A 348 -5.89 -12.51 2.34
N GLN A 349 -6.00 -11.38 3.03
CA GLN A 349 -5.88 -11.25 4.50
C GLN A 349 -4.54 -11.78 5.05
N GLY A 350 -3.52 -11.77 4.21
CA GLY A 350 -2.17 -12.19 4.53
C GLY A 350 -1.26 -11.04 4.95
N SER A 351 0.02 -11.35 5.11
CA SER A 351 1.07 -10.36 5.39
C SER A 351 2.31 -10.63 4.57
N ILE A 352 3.04 -9.56 4.21
CA ILE A 352 4.34 -9.64 3.54
C ILE A 352 5.40 -8.90 4.36
N SER A 353 6.58 -9.47 4.41
CA SER A 353 7.75 -8.87 5.06
C SER A 353 9.02 -9.14 4.26
N VAL A 354 10.07 -8.38 4.55
CA VAL A 354 11.40 -8.55 3.98
C VAL A 354 12.44 -8.59 5.09
N SER A 355 13.44 -9.42 4.90
CA SER A 355 14.70 -9.38 5.65
C SER A 355 15.86 -9.36 4.67
N SER A 356 16.85 -8.50 4.89
CA SER A 356 17.97 -8.34 3.97
C SER A 356 19.25 -8.06 4.73
N THR A 357 20.25 -8.93 4.55
CA THR A 357 21.59 -8.79 5.12
C THR A 357 22.65 -9.21 4.10
N ALA A 358 23.88 -8.76 4.27
CA ALA A 358 24.97 -9.15 3.38
C ALA A 358 25.29 -10.66 3.45
N GLU A 359 25.08 -11.29 4.61
CA GLU A 359 25.40 -12.70 4.82
C GLU A 359 24.31 -13.65 4.32
N LYS A 360 23.03 -13.29 4.56
CA LYS A 360 21.88 -14.14 4.25
C LYS A 360 21.15 -13.76 2.96
N GLY A 361 21.59 -12.66 2.31
CA GLY A 361 20.89 -12.12 1.17
C GLY A 361 19.54 -11.47 1.54
N THR A 362 18.68 -11.32 0.54
CA THR A 362 17.33 -10.74 0.68
C THR A 362 16.30 -11.86 0.62
N THR A 363 15.41 -11.91 1.61
CA THR A 363 14.30 -12.85 1.67
C THR A 363 12.98 -12.09 1.80
N PHE A 364 12.12 -12.23 0.82
CA PHE A 364 10.71 -11.84 0.92
C PHE A 364 9.91 -13.00 1.50
N ARG A 365 9.08 -12.72 2.51
CA ARG A 365 8.25 -13.69 3.20
C ARG A 365 6.80 -13.27 3.11
N VAL A 366 5.96 -14.12 2.53
CA VAL A 366 4.51 -13.97 2.45
C VAL A 366 3.85 -15.02 3.31
N GLN A 367 2.87 -14.60 4.12
CA GLN A 367 2.04 -15.47 4.94
C GLN A 367 0.58 -15.30 4.54
N LEU A 368 -0.12 -16.40 4.27
CA LEU A 368 -1.50 -16.46 3.82
C LEU A 368 -2.31 -17.39 4.72
N PRO A 369 -3.45 -16.96 5.30
CA PRO A 369 -4.36 -17.85 6.00
C PRO A 369 -4.99 -18.84 5.01
N LYS A 370 -5.17 -20.11 5.43
CA LYS A 370 -5.80 -21.15 4.58
C LYS A 370 -7.30 -20.93 4.40
N ASN A 371 -7.94 -20.44 5.44
CA ASN A 371 -9.37 -20.15 5.46
C ASN A 371 -9.58 -18.66 5.72
N HIS A 372 -10.00 -17.92 4.72
CA HIS A 372 -10.54 -16.59 4.90
C HIS A 372 -12.01 -16.60 4.47
N SER A 373 -12.87 -16.06 5.32
CA SER A 373 -14.25 -15.82 4.95
C SER A 373 -14.28 -14.65 3.97
N VAL A 374 -14.52 -14.93 2.70
CA VAL A 374 -14.93 -13.89 1.76
C VAL A 374 -16.22 -13.29 2.31
N ALA A 375 -16.21 -12.01 2.69
CA ALA A 375 -17.43 -11.33 3.09
C ALA A 375 -18.44 -11.46 1.92
N PRO A 376 -19.67 -11.93 2.16
CA PRO A 376 -20.63 -12.13 1.09
C PRO A 376 -20.91 -10.79 0.41
N ASP A 377 -20.87 -10.80 -0.91
CA ASP A 377 -21.18 -9.66 -1.77
C ASP A 377 -22.62 -9.22 -1.45
N LYS A 378 -22.79 -8.03 -0.87
CA LYS A 378 -24.09 -7.50 -0.44
C LYS A 378 -25.03 -7.17 -1.61
N ASN A 379 -24.65 -7.49 -2.85
CA ASN A 379 -25.41 -7.17 -4.06
C ASN A 379 -26.11 -8.36 -4.72
N VAL A 380 -26.16 -9.53 -4.08
CA VAL A 380 -26.93 -10.70 -4.62
C VAL A 380 -28.12 -11.03 -3.72
N ALA A 381 -28.92 -10.03 -3.39
CA ALA A 381 -30.22 -10.24 -2.75
C ALA A 381 -31.22 -9.21 -3.26
N ALA A 382 -31.54 -9.29 -4.57
CA ALA A 382 -32.74 -8.68 -5.15
C ALA A 382 -33.01 -9.32 -6.53
N GLU A 383 -33.49 -10.56 -6.53
CA GLU A 383 -34.40 -11.11 -7.54
C GLU A 383 -35.48 -11.93 -6.83
#